data_9b09f52057ce4d018ab059834aafcd61
#
_entry.id   9b09f52057ce4d018ab059834aafcd61
#
_cell.length_a   1.000
_cell.length_b   1.000
_cell.length_c   1.000
_cell.angle_alpha   90.00
_cell.angle_beta   90.00
_cell.angle_gamma   90.00
#
_symmetry.space_group_name_H-M   'P 1'
#
loop_
_entity.id
_entity.type
_entity.pdbx_description
1 polymer ?
#
loop_
_entity_poly.entity_id
_entity_poly.type
_entity_poly.pdbx_seq_one_letter_code
_entity_poly.pdbx_strand_id
1 'polypeptide(L)'
;FFSLTESPAQNTHKNMELLNLTQEWDKTFPKSDKVNHSKVTFVNRYGITLAADLYAPKTIFGGKLPAIAVSGPFGAVKEQSSGLYAQTLAERGFLTIAFDPSFTGESGGQPRSVASPDINTEDFSAAVDYLATRPDVDAERIGIIGICGWGGFAINAAANDTRIKATVASTMYDISRCTANGYFDAADNADARYKMRQEFNAQRTEDYRTDTYPRTVTNPEPTGDTPQFMKDYYDYYKTERGYHPRSINSGLGWNKTSNLAFLNAPILAYADEIRSAVLLIHGEKAHSRYFSEDTFKKLKGDNKELMIIPDAVHTDLYDRTDIIPFDKLEEFFKEYLK
;
A
#
# COMPACT_ATOMS: atom_id res chain seq x y z
N PHE A 1 22.72 21.01 25.66
CA PHE A 1 21.32 21.32 25.29
C PHE A 1 21.34 21.99 23.93
N PHE A 2 21.24 21.24 22.84
CA PHE A 2 20.93 21.78 21.53
C PHE A 2 19.43 21.50 21.27
N SER A 3 18.64 22.54 21.32
CA SER A 3 17.29 22.56 20.80
C SER A 3 17.37 22.40 19.29
N LEU A 4 16.98 21.22 18.78
CA LEU A 4 16.70 21.05 17.36
C LEU A 4 15.38 21.77 17.08
N THR A 5 15.45 23.03 16.70
CA THR A 5 14.37 23.68 15.97
C THR A 5 14.25 22.98 14.63
N GLU A 6 13.17 22.23 14.43
CA GLU A 6 12.80 21.69 13.14
C GLU A 6 12.69 22.84 12.14
N SER A 7 13.68 22.96 11.27
CA SER A 7 13.53 23.68 10.03
C SER A 7 12.69 22.78 9.12
N PRO A 8 11.47 23.17 8.72
CA PRO A 8 10.74 22.40 7.74
C PRO A 8 11.62 22.33 6.50
N ALA A 9 11.97 21.12 6.05
CA ALA A 9 12.57 20.94 4.75
C ALA A 9 11.68 21.65 3.74
N GLN A 10 12.13 22.79 3.22
CA GLN A 10 11.38 23.55 2.22
C GLN A 10 11.22 22.65 1.02
N ASN A 11 10.02 22.14 0.83
CA ASN A 11 9.62 21.40 -0.32
C ASN A 11 9.68 22.35 -1.52
N THR A 12 10.72 22.25 -2.32
CA THR A 12 11.05 23.20 -3.40
C THR A 12 10.25 22.98 -4.69
N HIS A 13 9.28 22.07 -4.67
CA HIS A 13 8.41 21.85 -5.82
C HIS A 13 7.41 23.00 -5.96
N LYS A 14 7.58 23.80 -7.01
CA LYS A 14 6.81 25.04 -7.27
C LYS A 14 5.30 24.84 -7.46
N ASN A 15 4.82 23.61 -7.65
CA ASN A 15 3.42 23.28 -7.98
C ASN A 15 2.81 22.29 -6.98
N MET A 16 3.30 22.20 -5.75
CA MET A 16 2.74 21.30 -4.77
C MET A 16 1.36 21.78 -4.29
N GLU A 17 0.34 20.91 -4.40
CA GLU A 17 -0.97 21.18 -3.85
C GLU A 17 -0.88 21.32 -2.32
N LEU A 18 -1.50 22.36 -1.78
CA LEU A 18 -1.61 22.53 -0.33
C LEU A 18 -2.72 21.62 0.20
N LEU A 19 -2.34 20.60 0.94
CA LEU A 19 -3.27 19.63 1.52
C LEU A 19 -3.73 20.08 2.92
N ASN A 20 -4.99 19.84 3.24
CA ASN A 20 -5.53 20.05 4.58
C ASN A 20 -5.38 18.75 5.40
N LEU A 21 -4.34 18.67 6.22
CA LEU A 21 -3.99 17.49 6.99
C LEU A 21 -4.54 17.56 8.41
N THR A 22 -5.18 16.47 8.86
CA THR A 22 -5.63 16.29 10.24
C THR A 22 -4.44 16.17 11.18
N GLN A 23 -4.33 17.04 12.17
CA GLN A 23 -3.19 17.06 13.10
C GLN A 23 -3.40 16.18 14.34
N GLU A 24 -4.65 15.85 14.67
CA GLU A 24 -4.99 15.00 15.80
C GLU A 24 -4.63 13.53 15.52
N TRP A 25 -4.39 12.79 16.62
CA TRP A 25 -4.19 11.34 16.50
C TRP A 25 -5.53 10.65 16.33
N ASP A 26 -5.87 10.30 15.10
CA ASP A 26 -7.13 9.65 14.73
C ASP A 26 -6.93 8.25 14.12
N LYS A 27 -5.83 7.61 14.45
CA LYS A 27 -5.47 6.30 13.92
C LYS A 27 -6.18 5.16 14.65
N THR A 28 -6.35 4.04 13.96
CA THR A 28 -7.03 2.84 14.50
C THR A 28 -6.16 2.03 15.48
N PHE A 29 -4.98 2.53 15.79
CA PHE A 29 -4.04 1.92 16.72
C PHE A 29 -3.50 2.96 17.72
N PRO A 30 -3.06 2.56 18.92
CA PRO A 30 -2.58 3.49 19.92
C PRO A 30 -1.25 4.14 19.51
N LYS A 31 -1.07 5.39 19.92
CA LYS A 31 0.18 6.12 19.70
C LYS A 31 1.30 5.54 20.57
N SER A 32 2.44 5.25 19.94
CA SER A 32 3.63 4.81 20.64
C SER A 32 4.36 5.97 21.32
N ASP A 33 4.87 5.73 22.51
CA ASP A 33 5.75 6.65 23.23
C ASP A 33 7.24 6.51 22.84
N LYS A 34 7.57 5.51 22.02
CA LYS A 34 8.95 5.20 21.56
C LYS A 34 9.32 5.91 20.26
N VAL A 35 8.34 6.50 19.57
CA VAL A 35 8.56 7.14 18.27
C VAL A 35 8.08 8.59 18.27
N ASN A 36 8.72 9.40 17.43
CA ASN A 36 8.23 10.71 17.06
C ASN A 36 7.36 10.56 15.82
N HIS A 37 6.22 11.24 15.80
CA HIS A 37 5.28 11.23 14.68
C HIS A 37 5.10 12.65 14.14
N SER A 38 5.09 12.80 12.83
CA SER A 38 4.74 14.04 12.14
C SER A 38 4.06 13.75 10.81
N LYS A 39 3.29 14.71 10.32
CA LYS A 39 2.71 14.67 8.98
C LYS A 39 3.69 15.27 7.98
N VAL A 40 3.81 14.64 6.82
CA VAL A 40 4.66 15.10 5.72
C VAL A 40 3.93 15.00 4.39
N THR A 41 4.39 15.74 3.41
CA THR A 41 3.87 15.68 2.04
C THR A 41 5.02 15.59 1.05
N PHE A 42 4.80 14.93 -0.06
CA PHE A 42 5.72 14.85 -1.18
C PHE A 42 4.95 14.72 -2.49
N VAL A 43 5.62 14.91 -3.61
CA VAL A 43 4.96 14.96 -4.93
C VAL A 43 5.47 13.82 -5.78
N ASN A 44 4.57 13.10 -6.45
CA ASN A 44 4.96 12.11 -7.45
C ASN A 44 5.29 12.77 -8.81
N ARG A 45 5.86 12.01 -9.74
CA ARG A 45 6.26 12.54 -11.07
C ARG A 45 5.09 13.04 -11.93
N TYR A 46 3.86 12.74 -11.54
CA TYR A 46 2.64 13.24 -12.19
C TYR A 46 2.13 14.55 -11.57
N GLY A 47 2.86 15.10 -10.60
CA GLY A 47 2.49 16.35 -9.92
C GLY A 47 1.41 16.20 -8.86
N ILE A 48 1.09 14.97 -8.45
CA ILE A 48 0.10 14.71 -7.39
C ILE A 48 0.81 14.78 -6.05
N THR A 49 0.29 15.60 -5.14
CA THR A 49 0.79 15.70 -3.76
C THR A 49 0.24 14.58 -2.91
N LEU A 50 1.12 13.83 -2.28
CA LEU A 50 0.80 12.72 -1.37
C LEU A 50 0.93 13.16 0.09
N ALA A 51 0.00 12.71 0.92
CA ALA A 51 0.03 12.86 2.37
C ALA A 51 0.56 11.59 3.03
N ALA A 52 1.46 11.76 4.00
CA ALA A 52 2.01 10.66 4.75
C ALA A 52 2.15 10.98 6.25
N ASP A 53 2.15 9.93 7.05
CA ASP A 53 2.58 9.94 8.44
C ASP A 53 4.02 9.44 8.51
N LEU A 54 4.90 10.26 9.06
CA LEU A 54 6.30 9.92 9.31
C LEU A 54 6.47 9.50 10.75
N TYR A 55 7.15 8.38 10.95
CA TYR A 55 7.49 7.83 12.25
C TYR A 55 9.02 7.68 12.34
N ALA A 56 9.62 8.33 13.33
CA ALA A 56 11.07 8.26 13.57
C ALA A 56 11.34 7.73 14.98
N PRO A 57 12.32 6.82 15.16
CA PRO A 57 12.74 6.38 16.48
C PRO A 57 13.12 7.58 17.37
N LYS A 58 12.70 7.60 18.64
CA LYS A 58 13.15 8.63 19.59
C LYS A 58 14.63 8.45 19.96
N THR A 59 15.10 7.22 19.98
CA THR A 59 16.50 6.89 20.28
C THR A 59 17.22 6.53 18.99
N ILE A 60 18.18 7.36 18.60
CA ILE A 60 19.03 7.14 17.43
C ILE A 60 20.46 6.96 17.93
N PHE A 61 21.08 5.83 17.62
CA PHE A 61 22.45 5.49 18.01
C PHE A 61 23.53 6.00 17.04
N GLY A 62 23.26 7.14 16.38
CA GLY A 62 24.18 7.81 15.47
C GLY A 62 24.04 7.37 14.00
N GLY A 63 24.47 8.25 13.09
CA GLY A 63 24.43 8.00 11.66
C GLY A 63 23.04 8.20 11.01
N LYS A 64 22.99 7.88 9.72
CA LYS A 64 21.74 7.89 8.93
C LYS A 64 20.96 6.60 9.14
N LEU A 65 19.64 6.70 9.15
CA LEU A 65 18.73 5.57 9.36
C LEU A 65 18.40 4.85 8.06
N PRO A 66 18.19 3.52 8.12
CA PRO A 66 17.46 2.82 7.07
C PRO A 66 15.99 3.28 7.09
N ALA A 67 15.35 3.33 5.94
CA ALA A 67 13.99 3.82 5.84
C ALA A 67 13.05 2.86 5.11
N ILE A 68 11.77 2.89 5.47
CA ILE A 68 10.74 2.02 4.89
C ILE A 68 9.49 2.84 4.57
N ALA A 69 9.01 2.74 3.33
CA ALA A 69 7.72 3.28 2.92
C ALA A 69 6.64 2.19 2.92
N VAL A 70 5.48 2.48 3.49
CA VAL A 70 4.38 1.52 3.67
C VAL A 70 3.09 2.06 3.07
N SER A 71 2.35 1.23 2.34
CA SER A 71 0.99 1.55 1.90
C SER A 71 0.09 0.31 1.81
N GLY A 72 -1.21 0.56 1.78
CA GLY A 72 -2.26 -0.45 1.75
C GLY A 72 -2.95 -0.64 3.10
N PRO A 73 -3.95 -1.49 3.16
CA PRO A 73 -4.62 -2.25 2.08
C PRO A 73 -5.25 -1.39 0.97
N PHE A 74 -5.69 -2.05 -0.11
CA PHE A 74 -6.36 -1.37 -1.23
C PHE A 74 -7.76 -0.88 -0.81
N GLY A 75 -7.90 0.44 -0.70
CA GLY A 75 -9.10 1.09 -0.16
C GLY A 75 -8.93 1.61 1.28
N ALA A 76 -7.87 1.21 1.99
CA ALA A 76 -7.53 1.75 3.30
C ALA A 76 -6.82 3.12 3.20
N VAL A 77 -6.67 3.75 4.35
CA VAL A 77 -5.89 4.97 4.54
C VAL A 77 -4.72 4.72 5.49
N LYS A 78 -3.75 5.62 5.50
CA LYS A 78 -2.52 5.54 6.30
C LYS A 78 -2.76 5.48 7.82
N GLU A 79 -3.94 5.86 8.28
CA GLU A 79 -4.37 5.78 9.67
C GLU A 79 -4.77 4.37 10.13
N GLN A 80 -4.80 3.41 9.20
CA GLN A 80 -5.15 2.01 9.44
C GLN A 80 -3.90 1.11 9.41
N SER A 81 -3.96 -0.03 8.74
CA SER A 81 -2.92 -1.07 8.73
C SER A 81 -1.53 -0.55 8.37
N SER A 82 -1.39 0.27 7.32
CA SER A 82 -0.06 0.76 6.90
C SER A 82 0.61 1.61 7.97
N GLY A 83 -0.16 2.44 8.68
CA GLY A 83 0.35 3.20 9.83
C GLY A 83 0.78 2.32 10.99
N LEU A 84 0.04 1.25 11.28
CA LEU A 84 0.42 0.28 12.30
C LEU A 84 1.77 -0.39 11.98
N TYR A 85 1.95 -0.86 10.74
CA TYR A 85 3.23 -1.42 10.29
C TYR A 85 4.36 -0.40 10.40
N ALA A 86 4.12 0.83 9.92
CA ALA A 86 5.11 1.90 9.95
C ALA A 86 5.54 2.25 11.38
N GLN A 87 4.59 2.48 12.29
CA GLN A 87 4.89 2.77 13.69
C GLN A 87 5.66 1.64 14.36
N THR A 88 5.23 0.39 14.18
CA THR A 88 5.85 -0.78 14.81
C THR A 88 7.30 -0.98 14.34
N LEU A 89 7.59 -0.74 13.06
CA LEU A 89 8.96 -0.82 12.55
C LEU A 89 9.81 0.38 12.96
N ALA A 90 9.20 1.55 13.15
CA ALA A 90 9.92 2.70 13.72
C ALA A 90 10.33 2.45 15.18
N GLU A 91 9.53 1.75 15.96
CA GLU A 91 9.94 1.29 17.32
C GLU A 91 11.16 0.36 17.30
N ARG A 92 11.42 -0.27 16.15
CA ARG A 92 12.51 -1.24 15.93
C ARG A 92 13.73 -0.62 15.23
N GLY A 93 13.76 0.70 15.07
CA GLY A 93 14.94 1.45 14.63
C GLY A 93 14.95 1.91 13.16
N PHE A 94 13.85 1.78 12.43
CA PHE A 94 13.72 2.29 11.07
C PHE A 94 13.05 3.66 11.07
N LEU A 95 13.43 4.55 10.14
CA LEU A 95 12.60 5.69 9.82
C LEU A 95 11.52 5.23 8.84
N THR A 96 10.26 5.46 9.15
CA THR A 96 9.17 4.94 8.32
C THR A 96 8.18 6.02 7.91
N ILE A 97 7.56 5.83 6.75
CA ILE A 97 6.38 6.58 6.34
C ILE A 97 5.25 5.64 5.96
N ALA A 98 4.02 5.99 6.35
CA ALA A 98 2.80 5.42 5.80
C ALA A 98 2.10 6.50 4.99
N PHE A 99 1.78 6.25 3.72
CA PHE A 99 1.20 7.27 2.85
C PHE A 99 -0.17 6.86 2.31
N ASP A 100 -1.02 7.86 2.10
CA ASP A 100 -2.23 7.69 1.32
C ASP A 100 -1.89 7.68 -0.17
N PRO A 101 -2.46 6.76 -0.95
CA PRO A 101 -2.32 6.75 -2.39
C PRO A 101 -2.82 8.03 -3.06
N SER A 102 -2.30 8.34 -4.24
CA SER A 102 -2.90 9.33 -5.13
C SER A 102 -4.40 9.15 -5.24
N PHE A 103 -5.16 10.22 -5.24
CA PHE A 103 -6.62 10.32 -5.39
C PHE A 103 -7.44 9.86 -4.16
N THR A 104 -6.81 9.51 -3.05
CA THR A 104 -7.50 8.93 -1.88
C THR A 104 -7.01 9.52 -0.56
N GLY A 105 -7.77 9.30 0.50
CA GLY A 105 -7.43 9.79 1.83
C GLY A 105 -7.18 11.30 1.84
N GLU A 106 -6.10 11.70 2.50
CA GLU A 106 -5.64 13.10 2.55
C GLU A 106 -4.74 13.47 1.36
N SER A 107 -4.33 12.54 0.51
CA SER A 107 -3.56 12.80 -0.71
C SER A 107 -4.39 13.53 -1.76
N GLY A 108 -3.72 14.29 -2.62
CA GLY A 108 -4.32 15.04 -3.71
C GLY A 108 -4.70 14.20 -4.93
N GLY A 109 -4.98 14.87 -6.01
CA GLY A 109 -5.35 14.28 -7.30
C GLY A 109 -6.86 14.31 -7.59
N GLN A 110 -7.18 14.57 -8.87
CA GLN A 110 -8.56 14.64 -9.38
C GLN A 110 -8.67 13.86 -10.70
N PRO A 111 -9.85 13.25 -10.96
CA PRO A 111 -10.97 13.10 -10.03
C PRO A 111 -10.61 12.21 -8.84
N ARG A 112 -11.34 12.35 -7.73
CA ARG A 112 -11.11 11.49 -6.56
C ARG A 112 -11.46 10.03 -6.84
N SER A 113 -10.87 9.11 -6.05
CA SER A 113 -11.16 7.67 -6.11
C SER A 113 -10.75 6.98 -7.41
N VAL A 114 -9.73 7.49 -8.08
CA VAL A 114 -9.06 6.79 -9.18
C VAL A 114 -8.11 5.73 -8.59
N ALA A 115 -8.10 4.55 -9.19
CA ALA A 115 -7.05 3.56 -9.01
C ALA A 115 -6.34 3.35 -10.37
N SER A 116 -5.02 3.29 -10.35
CA SER A 116 -4.21 3.18 -11.56
C SER A 116 -3.00 2.29 -11.30
N PRO A 117 -2.76 1.26 -12.12
CA PRO A 117 -1.60 0.39 -11.93
C PRO A 117 -0.27 1.15 -12.05
N ASP A 118 -0.19 2.17 -12.91
CA ASP A 118 1.00 2.98 -13.09
C ASP A 118 1.16 4.02 -11.97
N ILE A 119 0.14 4.83 -11.71
CA ILE A 119 0.24 5.91 -10.72
C ILE A 119 0.40 5.35 -9.29
N ASN A 120 -0.30 4.28 -8.94
CA ASN A 120 -0.16 3.67 -7.62
C ASN A 120 1.21 2.98 -7.44
N THR A 121 1.78 2.40 -8.48
CA THR A 121 3.17 1.94 -8.45
C THR A 121 4.15 3.11 -8.27
N GLU A 122 3.95 4.21 -9.02
CA GLU A 122 4.73 5.44 -8.93
C GLU A 122 4.69 6.06 -7.54
N ASP A 123 3.58 5.96 -6.81
CA ASP A 123 3.46 6.51 -5.46
C ASP A 123 4.51 5.91 -4.51
N PHE A 124 4.92 4.65 -4.69
CA PHE A 124 6.07 4.08 -3.98
C PHE A 124 7.39 4.73 -4.38
N SER A 125 7.62 4.94 -5.66
CA SER A 125 8.85 5.61 -6.13
C SER A 125 8.94 7.05 -5.64
N ALA A 126 7.82 7.77 -5.60
CA ALA A 126 7.75 9.11 -5.01
C ALA A 126 8.06 9.09 -3.50
N ALA A 127 7.61 8.08 -2.77
CA ALA A 127 7.97 7.88 -1.38
C ALA A 127 9.48 7.62 -1.22
N VAL A 128 10.08 6.85 -2.12
CA VAL A 128 11.55 6.63 -2.17
C VAL A 128 12.30 7.94 -2.48
N ASP A 129 11.81 8.76 -3.42
CA ASP A 129 12.39 10.09 -3.70
C ASP A 129 12.42 10.95 -2.42
N TYR A 130 11.29 11.00 -1.71
CA TYR A 130 11.20 11.75 -0.47
C TYR A 130 12.18 11.23 0.59
N LEU A 131 12.23 9.93 0.83
CA LEU A 131 13.11 9.32 1.81
C LEU A 131 14.58 9.50 1.46
N ALA A 132 14.96 9.29 0.18
CA ALA A 132 16.33 9.39 -0.29
C ALA A 132 16.91 10.82 -0.19
N THR A 133 16.06 11.85 -0.19
CA THR A 133 16.47 13.25 -0.07
C THR A 133 16.53 13.76 1.36
N ARG A 134 16.11 12.96 2.34
CA ARG A 134 16.17 13.35 3.75
C ARG A 134 17.60 13.27 4.30
N PRO A 135 18.03 14.25 5.11
CA PRO A 135 19.39 14.26 5.66
C PRO A 135 19.63 13.16 6.71
N ASP A 136 18.58 12.65 7.35
CA ASP A 136 18.61 11.63 8.40
C ASP A 136 18.42 10.19 7.85
N VAL A 137 18.24 10.03 6.54
CA VAL A 137 18.06 8.74 5.86
C VAL A 137 19.30 8.38 5.04
N ASP A 138 19.68 7.11 5.08
CA ASP A 138 20.64 6.54 4.16
C ASP A 138 19.94 6.13 2.86
N ALA A 139 20.20 6.84 1.78
CA ALA A 139 19.57 6.63 0.48
C ALA A 139 19.85 5.23 -0.13
N GLU A 140 20.91 4.56 0.32
CA GLU A 140 21.23 3.20 -0.12
C GLU A 140 20.53 2.11 0.72
N ARG A 141 19.73 2.51 1.72
CA ARG A 141 19.11 1.61 2.69
C ARG A 141 17.60 1.85 2.78
N ILE A 142 16.90 1.78 1.63
CA ILE A 142 15.47 2.02 1.54
C ILE A 142 14.73 0.74 1.14
N GLY A 143 13.71 0.41 1.92
CA GLY A 143 12.78 -0.68 1.68
C GLY A 143 11.35 -0.20 1.55
N ILE A 144 10.46 -1.10 1.09
CA ILE A 144 9.03 -0.83 1.00
C ILE A 144 8.21 -2.00 1.53
N ILE A 145 6.99 -1.70 1.98
CA ILE A 145 5.97 -2.69 2.34
C ILE A 145 4.67 -2.35 1.63
N GLY A 146 4.12 -3.32 0.92
CA GLY A 146 2.77 -3.26 0.39
C GLY A 146 1.86 -4.28 1.07
N ILE A 147 0.65 -3.86 1.46
CA ILE A 147 -0.31 -4.71 2.16
C ILE A 147 -1.53 -4.92 1.25
N CYS A 148 -2.03 -6.15 1.13
CA CYS A 148 -3.16 -6.51 0.27
C CYS A 148 -2.89 -6.13 -1.20
N GLY A 149 -3.78 -5.40 -1.87
CA GLY A 149 -3.55 -4.93 -3.25
C GLY A 149 -2.27 -4.12 -3.45
N TRP A 150 -1.84 -3.43 -2.40
CA TRP A 150 -0.56 -2.68 -2.41
C TRP A 150 0.66 -3.60 -2.39
N GLY A 151 0.50 -4.86 -1.99
CA GLY A 151 1.54 -5.87 -2.16
C GLY A 151 1.91 -6.09 -3.62
N GLY A 152 0.92 -6.16 -4.51
CA GLY A 152 1.16 -6.24 -5.96
C GLY A 152 1.87 -5.00 -6.52
N PHE A 153 1.46 -3.80 -6.09
CA PHE A 153 2.14 -2.55 -6.47
C PHE A 153 3.56 -2.48 -5.91
N ALA A 154 3.81 -2.99 -4.71
CA ALA A 154 5.17 -3.06 -4.15
C ALA A 154 6.09 -3.97 -4.98
N ILE A 155 5.61 -5.13 -5.40
CA ILE A 155 6.36 -6.03 -6.30
C ILE A 155 6.63 -5.33 -7.65
N ASN A 156 5.64 -4.65 -8.22
CA ASN A 156 5.83 -3.89 -9.46
C ASN A 156 6.83 -2.74 -9.28
N ALA A 157 6.77 -2.02 -8.16
CA ALA A 157 7.73 -0.97 -7.83
C ALA A 157 9.15 -1.52 -7.68
N ALA A 158 9.33 -2.66 -7.02
CA ALA A 158 10.62 -3.32 -6.87
C ALA A 158 11.22 -3.78 -8.22
N ALA A 159 10.37 -4.14 -9.18
CA ALA A 159 10.82 -4.48 -10.54
C ALA A 159 11.27 -3.24 -11.34
N ASN A 160 10.71 -2.08 -11.04
CA ASN A 160 10.93 -0.85 -11.78
C ASN A 160 11.96 0.11 -11.13
N ASP A 161 12.02 0.16 -9.80
CA ASP A 161 12.86 1.09 -9.05
C ASP A 161 14.01 0.38 -8.34
N THR A 162 15.20 0.49 -8.91
CA THR A 162 16.42 -0.18 -8.41
C THR A 162 16.96 0.39 -7.09
N ARG A 163 16.43 1.52 -6.61
CA ARG A 163 16.77 2.09 -5.30
C ARG A 163 16.10 1.33 -4.16
N ILE A 164 15.05 0.56 -4.44
CA ILE A 164 14.38 -0.30 -3.46
C ILE A 164 15.24 -1.55 -3.22
N LYS A 165 15.81 -1.66 -2.02
CA LYS A 165 16.75 -2.75 -1.68
C LYS A 165 16.06 -3.96 -1.04
N ALA A 166 14.90 -3.76 -0.43
CA ALA A 166 14.13 -4.80 0.22
C ALA A 166 12.62 -4.51 0.12
N THR A 167 11.84 -5.51 -0.24
CA THR A 167 10.39 -5.39 -0.42
C THR A 167 9.67 -6.46 0.36
N VAL A 168 8.66 -6.06 1.13
CA VAL A 168 7.71 -6.98 1.76
C VAL A 168 6.34 -6.81 1.10
N ALA A 169 5.73 -7.90 0.68
CA ALA A 169 4.34 -7.94 0.27
C ALA A 169 3.54 -8.82 1.26
N SER A 170 2.74 -8.17 2.10
CA SER A 170 1.95 -8.82 3.13
C SER A 170 0.53 -9.05 2.63
N THR A 171 0.06 -10.31 2.73
CA THR A 171 -1.30 -10.71 2.33
C THR A 171 -1.71 -10.16 0.95
N MET A 172 -0.80 -10.24 -0.04
CA MET A 172 -0.88 -9.52 -1.30
C MET A 172 -2.01 -9.97 -2.22
N TYR A 173 -2.42 -9.03 -3.08
CA TYR A 173 -3.20 -9.28 -4.30
C TYR A 173 -2.41 -8.83 -5.53
N ASP A 174 -2.62 -9.52 -6.62
CA ASP A 174 -2.43 -8.96 -7.97
C ASP A 174 -3.78 -8.38 -8.43
N ILE A 175 -3.96 -7.07 -8.26
CA ILE A 175 -5.22 -6.40 -8.61
C ILE A 175 -5.50 -6.48 -10.10
N SER A 176 -4.48 -6.46 -10.95
CA SER A 176 -4.64 -6.60 -12.40
C SER A 176 -5.18 -7.99 -12.78
N ARG A 177 -4.60 -9.05 -12.20
CA ARG A 177 -5.07 -10.43 -12.40
C ARG A 177 -6.48 -10.62 -11.84
N CYS A 178 -6.74 -10.14 -10.63
CA CYS A 178 -8.06 -10.24 -10.01
C CYS A 178 -9.13 -9.52 -10.84
N THR A 179 -8.83 -8.34 -11.36
CA THR A 179 -9.75 -7.60 -12.22
C THR A 179 -9.99 -8.30 -13.56
N ALA A 180 -8.93 -8.81 -14.19
CA ALA A 180 -9.00 -9.40 -15.51
C ALA A 180 -9.61 -10.82 -15.53
N ASN A 181 -9.37 -11.59 -14.48
CA ASN A 181 -9.65 -13.03 -14.45
C ASN A 181 -10.65 -13.45 -13.36
N GLY A 182 -10.99 -12.55 -12.43
CA GLY A 182 -11.75 -12.89 -11.23
C GLY A 182 -10.93 -13.68 -10.21
N TYR A 183 -11.56 -14.01 -9.09
CA TYR A 183 -10.93 -14.88 -8.07
C TYR A 183 -10.67 -16.27 -8.64
N PHE A 184 -9.50 -16.82 -8.34
CA PHE A 184 -9.03 -18.13 -8.78
C PHE A 184 -9.02 -18.30 -10.32
N ASP A 185 -8.92 -17.19 -11.05
CA ASP A 185 -8.99 -17.12 -12.52
C ASP A 185 -10.30 -17.73 -13.10
N ALA A 186 -11.38 -17.69 -12.34
CA ALA A 186 -12.66 -18.32 -12.72
C ALA A 186 -13.29 -17.68 -13.96
N ALA A 187 -12.91 -16.45 -14.31
CA ALA A 187 -13.40 -15.70 -15.46
C ALA A 187 -12.29 -15.39 -16.48
N ASP A 188 -11.18 -16.16 -16.47
CA ASP A 188 -10.07 -15.95 -17.39
C ASP A 188 -10.40 -16.38 -18.81
N ASN A 189 -11.14 -15.55 -19.53
CA ASN A 189 -11.39 -15.71 -20.95
C ASN A 189 -11.54 -14.36 -21.67
N ALA A 190 -11.27 -14.37 -22.96
CA ALA A 190 -11.27 -13.16 -23.80
C ALA A 190 -12.66 -12.51 -23.92
N ASP A 191 -13.71 -13.30 -23.99
CA ASP A 191 -15.08 -12.80 -24.16
C ASP A 191 -15.56 -12.09 -22.87
N ALA A 192 -15.24 -12.65 -21.70
CA ALA A 192 -15.54 -12.01 -20.42
C ALA A 192 -14.84 -10.65 -20.31
N ARG A 193 -13.55 -10.59 -20.64
CA ARG A 193 -12.78 -9.33 -20.63
C ARG A 193 -13.29 -8.35 -21.69
N TYR A 194 -13.67 -8.81 -22.85
CA TYR A 194 -14.25 -7.95 -23.88
C TYR A 194 -15.57 -7.31 -23.42
N LYS A 195 -16.45 -8.11 -22.79
CA LYS A 195 -17.70 -7.61 -22.21
C LYS A 195 -17.43 -6.55 -21.13
N MET A 196 -16.50 -6.79 -20.22
CA MET A 196 -16.11 -5.78 -19.22
C MET A 196 -15.61 -4.49 -19.88
N ARG A 197 -14.79 -4.58 -20.95
CA ARG A 197 -14.33 -3.40 -21.70
C ARG A 197 -15.49 -2.64 -22.31
N GLN A 198 -16.48 -3.33 -22.86
CA GLN A 198 -17.68 -2.66 -23.42
C GLN A 198 -18.44 -1.88 -22.34
N GLU A 199 -18.67 -2.49 -21.17
CA GLU A 199 -19.37 -1.86 -20.04
C GLU A 199 -18.59 -0.64 -19.51
N PHE A 200 -17.28 -0.76 -19.30
CA PHE A 200 -16.46 0.35 -18.81
C PHE A 200 -16.25 1.45 -19.84
N ASN A 201 -16.20 1.14 -21.13
CA ASN A 201 -16.14 2.16 -22.19
C ASN A 201 -17.45 2.92 -22.34
N ALA A 202 -18.60 2.26 -22.15
CA ALA A 202 -19.89 2.93 -22.09
C ALA A 202 -19.95 3.89 -20.87
N GLN A 203 -19.48 3.43 -19.70
CA GLN A 203 -19.36 4.28 -18.52
C GLN A 203 -18.42 5.47 -18.76
N ARG A 204 -17.29 5.26 -19.41
CA ARG A 204 -16.35 6.34 -19.74
C ARG A 204 -17.00 7.45 -20.59
N THR A 205 -17.86 7.07 -21.54
CA THR A 205 -18.59 8.04 -22.34
C THR A 205 -19.58 8.83 -21.48
N GLU A 206 -20.23 8.17 -20.52
CA GLU A 206 -21.15 8.84 -19.62
C GLU A 206 -20.43 9.76 -18.63
N ASP A 207 -19.30 9.31 -18.06
CA ASP A 207 -18.45 10.15 -17.20
C ASP A 207 -18.02 11.44 -17.91
N TYR A 208 -17.62 11.35 -19.19
CA TYR A 208 -17.27 12.51 -19.98
C TYR A 208 -18.47 13.47 -20.22
N ARG A 209 -19.66 12.91 -20.42
CA ARG A 209 -20.87 13.72 -20.68
C ARG A 209 -21.38 14.44 -19.41
N THR A 210 -21.26 13.81 -18.26
CA THR A 210 -21.91 14.26 -17.02
C THR A 210 -20.95 14.86 -16.02
N ASP A 211 -19.62 14.71 -16.22
CA ASP A 211 -18.57 15.04 -15.26
C ASP A 211 -18.82 14.36 -13.90
N THR A 212 -19.31 13.12 -13.92
CA THR A 212 -19.57 12.31 -12.73
C THR A 212 -18.84 10.97 -12.84
N TYR A 213 -18.41 10.45 -11.71
CA TYR A 213 -17.54 9.26 -11.65
C TYR A 213 -18.13 8.23 -10.68
N PRO A 214 -19.10 7.41 -11.12
CA PRO A 214 -19.69 6.38 -10.29
C PRO A 214 -18.68 5.34 -9.90
N ARG A 215 -18.79 4.86 -8.65
CA ARG A 215 -17.87 3.91 -8.04
C ARG A 215 -18.51 2.52 -7.95
N THR A 216 -17.69 1.49 -7.88
CA THR A 216 -18.12 0.13 -7.59
C THR A 216 -18.09 -0.08 -6.08
N VAL A 217 -19.26 -0.29 -5.47
CA VAL A 217 -19.35 -0.55 -4.02
C VAL A 217 -18.55 -1.81 -3.66
N THR A 218 -17.76 -1.71 -2.61
CA THR A 218 -17.00 -2.81 -2.01
C THR A 218 -17.48 -3.03 -0.57
N ASN A 219 -17.29 -4.24 -0.04
CA ASN A 219 -17.64 -4.60 1.33
C ASN A 219 -19.08 -4.19 1.73
N PRO A 220 -20.12 -4.62 0.98
CA PRO A 220 -21.51 -4.42 1.37
C PRO A 220 -21.81 -5.17 2.66
N GLU A 221 -22.91 -4.79 3.33
CA GLU A 221 -23.38 -5.51 4.52
C GLU A 221 -23.59 -7.00 4.20
N PRO A 222 -22.99 -7.93 5.00
CA PRO A 222 -23.08 -9.35 4.74
C PRO A 222 -24.50 -9.89 4.92
N THR A 223 -24.86 -10.84 4.07
CA THR A 223 -26.05 -11.69 4.19
C THR A 223 -25.65 -13.11 4.61
N GLY A 224 -26.64 -14.01 4.83
CA GLY A 224 -26.36 -15.41 5.20
C GLY A 224 -25.41 -16.13 4.24
N ASP A 225 -25.56 -15.87 2.95
CA ASP A 225 -24.80 -16.54 1.89
C ASP A 225 -23.48 -15.86 1.52
N THR A 226 -23.13 -14.76 2.19
CA THR A 226 -21.89 -14.04 1.92
C THR A 226 -20.69 -14.91 2.28
N PRO A 227 -19.70 -15.09 1.37
CA PRO A 227 -18.48 -15.83 1.65
C PRO A 227 -17.74 -15.29 2.89
N GLN A 228 -17.08 -16.16 3.64
CA GLN A 228 -16.45 -15.79 4.92
C GLN A 228 -15.42 -14.68 4.74
N PHE A 229 -14.59 -14.71 3.71
CA PHE A 229 -13.58 -13.67 3.49
C PHE A 229 -14.18 -12.27 3.27
N MET A 230 -15.40 -12.19 2.70
CA MET A 230 -16.10 -10.91 2.56
C MET A 230 -16.67 -10.44 3.90
N LYS A 231 -17.11 -11.37 4.76
CA LYS A 231 -17.48 -11.05 6.14
C LYS A 231 -16.29 -10.54 6.94
N ASP A 232 -15.10 -11.13 6.75
CA ASP A 232 -13.86 -10.70 7.39
C ASP A 232 -13.46 -9.28 6.95
N TYR A 233 -13.62 -8.92 5.68
CA TYR A 233 -13.42 -7.55 5.20
C TYR A 233 -14.42 -6.57 5.81
N TYR A 234 -15.69 -6.94 5.87
CA TYR A 234 -16.71 -6.12 6.49
C TYR A 234 -16.39 -5.88 7.97
N ASP A 235 -16.03 -6.94 8.70
CA ASP A 235 -15.63 -6.86 10.10
C ASP A 235 -14.48 -5.87 10.30
N TYR A 236 -13.44 -5.94 9.47
CA TYR A 236 -12.32 -5.00 9.57
C TYR A 236 -12.73 -3.57 9.24
N TYR A 237 -13.35 -3.34 8.09
CA TYR A 237 -13.57 -1.98 7.57
C TYR A 237 -14.82 -1.27 8.11
N LYS A 238 -15.80 -2.01 8.63
CA LYS A 238 -17.12 -1.47 8.96
C LYS A 238 -17.49 -1.58 10.44
N THR A 239 -16.60 -2.14 11.26
CA THR A 239 -16.74 -2.21 12.71
C THR A 239 -15.66 -1.40 13.41
N GLU A 240 -15.73 -1.29 14.73
CA GLU A 240 -14.72 -0.62 15.56
C GLU A 240 -13.32 -1.23 15.44
N ARG A 241 -13.20 -2.44 14.87
CA ARG A 241 -11.92 -3.12 14.66
C ARG A 241 -10.93 -2.27 13.85
N GLY A 242 -11.36 -1.72 12.72
CA GLY A 242 -10.47 -0.99 11.82
C GLY A 242 -11.15 0.10 11.00
N TYR A 243 -12.42 0.44 11.31
CA TYR A 243 -13.12 1.51 10.63
C TYR A 243 -12.38 2.85 10.73
N HIS A 244 -12.30 3.55 9.62
CA HIS A 244 -11.81 4.94 9.59
C HIS A 244 -12.67 5.79 8.63
N PRO A 245 -13.09 7.02 9.03
CA PRO A 245 -14.01 7.83 8.22
C PRO A 245 -13.43 8.26 6.87
N ARG A 246 -12.10 8.41 6.74
CA ARG A 246 -11.46 8.71 5.46
C ARG A 246 -11.23 7.48 4.57
N SER A 247 -11.44 6.27 5.08
CA SER A 247 -11.34 5.03 4.29
C SER A 247 -12.60 4.80 3.45
N ILE A 248 -12.98 5.81 2.67
CA ILE A 248 -14.23 5.76 1.88
C ILE A 248 -14.17 4.71 0.77
N ASN A 249 -12.98 4.45 0.23
CA ASN A 249 -12.79 3.48 -0.85
C ASN A 249 -12.91 2.02 -0.38
N SER A 250 -12.78 1.75 0.91
CA SER A 250 -13.07 0.44 1.49
C SER A 250 -14.57 0.09 1.51
N GLY A 251 -15.44 1.04 1.25
CA GLY A 251 -16.90 0.83 1.19
C GLY A 251 -17.50 1.24 -0.14
N LEU A 252 -17.14 2.42 -0.61
CA LEU A 252 -17.68 2.96 -1.87
C LEU A 252 -16.85 2.55 -3.10
N GLY A 253 -15.66 1.94 -2.88
CA GLY A 253 -14.81 1.46 -3.96
C GLY A 253 -14.21 2.58 -4.81
N TRP A 254 -13.91 2.24 -6.03
CA TRP A 254 -13.15 3.04 -6.98
C TRP A 254 -14.01 3.46 -8.17
N ASN A 255 -13.64 4.53 -8.85
CA ASN A 255 -14.27 4.91 -10.11
C ASN A 255 -14.27 3.71 -11.07
N LYS A 256 -15.44 3.36 -11.60
CA LYS A 256 -15.62 2.15 -12.42
C LYS A 256 -14.64 2.06 -13.58
N THR A 257 -14.33 3.20 -14.20
CA THR A 257 -13.40 3.28 -15.33
C THR A 257 -11.94 2.99 -14.98
N SER A 258 -11.57 2.99 -13.69
CA SER A 258 -10.24 2.54 -13.23
C SER A 258 -9.93 1.10 -13.65
N ASN A 259 -10.95 0.25 -13.76
CA ASN A 259 -10.77 -1.15 -14.17
C ASN A 259 -10.20 -1.32 -15.58
N LEU A 260 -10.43 -0.34 -16.49
CA LEU A 260 -9.88 -0.40 -17.85
C LEU A 260 -8.35 -0.49 -17.89
N ALA A 261 -7.68 0.26 -17.01
CA ALA A 261 -6.22 0.20 -16.92
C ALA A 261 -5.75 -1.16 -16.39
N PHE A 262 -6.40 -1.70 -15.37
CA PHE A 262 -6.03 -3.01 -14.79
C PHE A 262 -6.24 -4.17 -15.77
N LEU A 263 -7.22 -4.09 -16.65
CA LEU A 263 -7.44 -5.12 -17.68
C LEU A 263 -6.28 -5.25 -18.68
N ASN A 264 -5.48 -4.20 -18.84
CA ASN A 264 -4.41 -4.15 -19.85
C ASN A 264 -3.01 -3.96 -19.25
N ALA A 265 -2.87 -3.93 -17.92
CA ALA A 265 -1.59 -3.67 -17.26
C ALA A 265 -1.29 -4.77 -16.23
N PRO A 266 -0.73 -5.92 -16.68
CA PRO A 266 -0.32 -6.99 -15.75
C PRO A 266 0.87 -6.51 -14.90
N ILE A 267 0.61 -6.10 -13.67
CA ILE A 267 1.61 -5.47 -12.78
C ILE A 267 2.75 -6.38 -12.35
N LEU A 268 2.61 -7.71 -12.50
CA LEU A 268 3.66 -8.68 -12.16
C LEU A 268 4.39 -9.23 -13.40
N ALA A 269 4.29 -8.55 -14.54
CA ALA A 269 4.88 -9.03 -15.80
C ALA A 269 6.40 -9.22 -15.71
N TYR A 270 7.09 -8.37 -14.95
CA TYR A 270 8.55 -8.40 -14.80
C TYR A 270 9.01 -8.74 -13.38
N ALA A 271 8.19 -9.41 -12.60
CA ALA A 271 8.55 -9.83 -11.24
C ALA A 271 9.79 -10.74 -11.21
N ASP A 272 10.04 -11.51 -12.25
CA ASP A 272 11.21 -12.38 -12.38
C ASP A 272 12.53 -11.63 -12.66
N GLU A 273 12.48 -10.32 -12.92
CA GLU A 273 13.65 -9.47 -13.10
C GLU A 273 14.10 -8.76 -11.81
N ILE A 274 13.33 -8.85 -10.72
CA ILE A 274 13.66 -8.22 -9.44
C ILE A 274 14.94 -8.82 -8.87
N ARG A 275 15.99 -7.99 -8.71
CA ARG A 275 17.26 -8.40 -8.14
C ARG A 275 17.35 -8.16 -6.63
N SER A 276 16.62 -7.19 -6.10
CA SER A 276 16.57 -6.88 -4.67
C SER A 276 15.83 -7.95 -3.87
N ALA A 277 15.98 -7.93 -2.55
CA ALA A 277 15.36 -8.89 -1.66
C ALA A 277 13.83 -8.74 -1.64
N VAL A 278 13.11 -9.88 -1.59
CA VAL A 278 11.65 -9.90 -1.50
C VAL A 278 11.20 -10.94 -0.47
N LEU A 279 10.34 -10.51 0.45
CA LEU A 279 9.63 -11.37 1.39
C LEU A 279 8.13 -11.28 1.13
N LEU A 280 7.50 -12.40 0.80
CA LEU A 280 6.06 -12.54 0.70
C LEU A 280 5.54 -13.17 2.00
N ILE A 281 4.51 -12.57 2.61
CA ILE A 281 3.86 -13.10 3.81
C ILE A 281 2.38 -13.27 3.53
N HIS A 282 1.83 -14.45 3.83
CA HIS A 282 0.41 -14.73 3.62
C HIS A 282 -0.16 -15.65 4.70
N GLY A 283 -1.43 -15.51 5.01
CA GLY A 283 -2.13 -16.42 5.89
C GLY A 283 -2.44 -17.75 5.20
N GLU A 284 -2.27 -18.86 5.92
CA GLU A 284 -2.56 -20.21 5.41
C GLU A 284 -4.00 -20.36 4.94
N LYS A 285 -4.95 -19.80 5.68
CA LYS A 285 -6.40 -19.87 5.41
C LYS A 285 -6.93 -18.70 4.59
N ALA A 286 -6.05 -17.80 4.14
CA ALA A 286 -6.47 -16.67 3.31
C ALA A 286 -6.90 -17.15 1.93
N HIS A 287 -8.09 -16.72 1.49
CA HIS A 287 -8.62 -16.98 0.14
C HIS A 287 -7.69 -16.45 -0.97
N SER A 288 -6.88 -15.43 -0.65
CA SER A 288 -5.93 -14.76 -1.55
C SER A 288 -4.53 -15.38 -1.56
N ARG A 289 -4.28 -16.44 -0.82
CA ARG A 289 -2.96 -17.05 -0.65
C ARG A 289 -2.29 -17.40 -1.99
N TYR A 290 -3.08 -17.83 -2.97
CA TYR A 290 -2.57 -18.20 -4.29
C TYR A 290 -1.84 -17.06 -5.02
N PHE A 291 -2.17 -15.80 -4.75
CA PHE A 291 -1.44 -14.66 -5.31
C PHE A 291 0.02 -14.63 -4.87
N SER A 292 0.27 -14.83 -3.58
CA SER A 292 1.66 -14.90 -3.07
C SER A 292 2.40 -16.13 -3.57
N GLU A 293 1.76 -17.29 -3.57
CA GLU A 293 2.39 -18.54 -4.04
C GLU A 293 2.77 -18.47 -5.52
N ASP A 294 1.88 -17.93 -6.36
CA ASP A 294 2.16 -17.80 -7.79
C ASP A 294 3.17 -16.68 -8.08
N THR A 295 3.16 -15.60 -7.31
CA THR A 295 4.20 -14.56 -7.40
C THR A 295 5.56 -15.14 -7.01
N PHE A 296 5.64 -15.89 -5.92
CA PHE A 296 6.89 -16.50 -5.47
C PHE A 296 7.51 -17.41 -6.54
N LYS A 297 6.69 -18.18 -7.27
CA LYS A 297 7.16 -19.02 -8.39
C LYS A 297 7.80 -18.23 -9.52
N LYS A 298 7.43 -16.95 -9.70
CA LYS A 298 8.02 -16.07 -10.72
C LYS A 298 9.34 -15.47 -10.27
N LEU A 299 9.51 -15.21 -8.97
CA LEU A 299 10.71 -14.58 -8.44
C LEU A 299 11.94 -15.45 -8.62
N LYS A 300 13.08 -14.81 -8.94
CA LYS A 300 14.37 -15.49 -9.16
C LYS A 300 15.42 -14.97 -8.18
N GLY A 301 16.38 -15.83 -7.82
CA GLY A 301 17.46 -15.52 -6.89
C GLY A 301 17.24 -16.14 -5.52
N ASP A 302 18.28 -16.10 -4.70
CA ASP A 302 18.37 -16.69 -3.37
C ASP A 302 17.90 -15.76 -2.23
N ASN A 303 17.63 -14.51 -2.55
CA ASN A 303 17.13 -13.48 -1.63
C ASN A 303 15.61 -13.29 -1.72
N LYS A 304 14.90 -14.37 -2.02
CA LYS A 304 13.43 -14.41 -2.15
C LYS A 304 12.86 -15.40 -1.15
N GLU A 305 11.85 -14.99 -0.39
CA GLU A 305 11.25 -15.80 0.65
C GLU A 305 9.71 -15.71 0.61
N LEU A 306 9.06 -16.83 0.90
CA LEU A 306 7.62 -16.94 1.12
C LEU A 306 7.38 -17.49 2.52
N MET A 307 6.70 -16.72 3.36
CA MET A 307 6.30 -17.12 4.71
C MET A 307 4.78 -17.30 4.79
N ILE A 308 4.34 -18.51 5.07
CA ILE A 308 2.93 -18.83 5.29
C ILE A 308 2.67 -18.88 6.81
N ILE A 309 1.74 -18.06 7.27
CA ILE A 309 1.36 -17.99 8.69
C ILE A 309 0.26 -19.00 8.96
N PRO A 310 0.49 -20.01 9.83
CA PRO A 310 -0.51 -21.02 10.14
C PRO A 310 -1.81 -20.42 10.64
N ASP A 311 -2.93 -21.00 10.23
CA ASP A 311 -4.30 -20.64 10.63
C ASP A 311 -4.78 -19.20 10.32
N ALA A 312 -3.90 -18.30 9.89
CA ALA A 312 -4.26 -16.91 9.64
C ALA A 312 -5.12 -16.75 8.37
N VAL A 313 -6.10 -15.87 8.45
CA VAL A 313 -6.90 -15.39 7.32
C VAL A 313 -6.31 -14.08 6.76
N HIS A 314 -6.85 -13.61 5.65
CA HIS A 314 -6.33 -12.42 4.96
C HIS A 314 -6.23 -11.17 5.85
N THR A 315 -7.30 -10.85 6.57
CA THR A 315 -7.40 -9.63 7.39
C THR A 315 -6.67 -9.72 8.73
N ASP A 316 -6.23 -10.91 9.15
CA ASP A 316 -5.39 -11.04 10.36
C ASP A 316 -4.05 -10.31 10.21
N LEU A 317 -3.55 -10.21 8.98
CA LEU A 317 -2.32 -9.48 8.69
C LEU A 317 -2.53 -7.95 8.54
N TYR A 318 -3.73 -7.44 8.83
CA TYR A 318 -3.99 -6.01 8.83
C TYR A 318 -3.69 -5.36 10.18
N ASP A 319 -4.11 -6.00 11.29
CA ASP A 319 -4.13 -5.39 12.63
C ASP A 319 -3.74 -6.33 13.78
N ARG A 320 -3.69 -7.65 13.53
CA ARG A 320 -3.38 -8.63 14.56
C ARG A 320 -1.88 -8.66 14.85
N THR A 321 -1.43 -7.84 15.80
CA THR A 321 0.00 -7.73 16.17
C THR A 321 0.57 -9.00 16.78
N ASP A 322 -0.29 -9.90 17.27
CA ASP A 322 0.05 -11.25 17.73
C ASP A 322 0.26 -12.25 16.56
N ILE A 323 -0.20 -11.92 15.35
CA ILE A 323 -0.12 -12.78 14.16
C ILE A 323 0.87 -12.21 13.14
N ILE A 324 0.87 -10.89 12.94
CA ILE A 324 1.82 -10.22 12.04
C ILE A 324 3.24 -10.49 12.52
N PRO A 325 4.12 -11.10 11.69
CA PRO A 325 5.44 -11.53 12.15
C PRO A 325 6.44 -10.35 12.16
N PHE A 326 6.22 -9.36 13.03
CA PHE A 326 7.07 -8.17 13.09
C PHE A 326 8.55 -8.46 13.37
N ASP A 327 8.85 -9.52 14.13
CA ASP A 327 10.25 -9.95 14.37
C ASP A 327 10.91 -10.41 13.07
N LYS A 328 10.18 -11.15 12.23
CA LYS A 328 10.65 -11.56 10.90
C LYS A 328 10.81 -10.35 9.95
N LEU A 329 9.91 -9.38 10.00
CA LEU A 329 10.04 -8.15 9.22
C LEU A 329 11.29 -7.36 9.62
N GLU A 330 11.53 -7.22 10.92
CA GLU A 330 12.73 -6.56 11.45
C GLU A 330 14.00 -7.26 11.01
N GLU A 331 14.05 -8.60 11.15
CA GLU A 331 15.19 -9.42 10.73
C GLU A 331 15.47 -9.24 9.23
N PHE A 332 14.45 -9.36 8.39
CA PHE A 332 14.56 -9.21 6.94
C PHE A 332 15.10 -7.83 6.55
N PHE A 333 14.52 -6.76 7.06
CA PHE A 333 15.00 -5.42 6.74
C PHE A 333 16.40 -5.14 7.29
N LYS A 334 16.75 -5.64 8.49
CA LYS A 334 18.12 -5.51 9.02
C LYS A 334 19.15 -6.28 8.19
N GLU A 335 18.75 -7.40 7.59
CA GLU A 335 19.64 -8.16 6.72
C GLU A 335 19.92 -7.43 5.41
N TYR A 336 18.88 -6.87 4.77
CA TYR A 336 18.98 -6.34 3.40
C TYR A 336 19.11 -4.81 3.32
N LEU A 337 18.98 -4.09 4.41
CA LEU A 337 19.23 -2.65 4.53
C LEU A 337 20.50 -2.35 5.38
N LYS A 338 21.58 -3.07 5.11
CA LYS A 338 22.89 -2.91 5.78
C LYS A 338 23.63 -1.71 5.25
#